data_d45ec42c15f44a493bbea474bcca7480
#
_entry.id   d45ec42c15f44a493bbea474bcca7480
#
_cell.length_a   1.000
_cell.length_b   1.000
_cell.length_c   1.000
_cell.angle_alpha   90.00
_cell.angle_beta   90.00
_cell.angle_gamma   90.00
#
_symmetry.space_group_name_H-M   'P 1'
#
loop_
_entity.id
_entity.type
_entity.pdbx_description
1 polymer ?
#
loop_
_entity_poly.entity_id
_entity_poly.type
_entity_poly.pdbx_seq_one_letter_code
_entity_poly.pdbx_strand_id
1 'polypeptide(L)'
;MTDFNEFNRSVVEEFRANEGKVTGMFAGAPMILVTHRGAKSGKEYTSPLVYTRDGDAHVIIASKGGAPDDPQWFRNMVANPDVTVEVGAEKFAARARVAEGAERDRLFRAQADAMPNFDEYATKTTRTIPVVVLERT
;
A
#
# COMPACT_ATOMS: atom_id res chain seq x y z
N MET A 1 2.82 24.67 2.14
CA MET A 1 3.20 23.30 1.77
C MET A 1 2.13 22.34 2.23
N THR A 2 1.67 21.50 1.32
CA THR A 2 0.71 20.47 1.71
C THR A 2 1.41 19.49 2.64
N ASP A 3 0.87 19.35 3.85
CA ASP A 3 1.37 18.37 4.78
C ASP A 3 0.90 16.99 4.32
N PHE A 4 1.84 16.13 3.94
CA PHE A 4 1.54 14.79 3.47
C PHE A 4 0.81 13.96 4.53
N ASN A 5 1.16 14.16 5.80
CA ASN A 5 0.47 13.49 6.91
C ASN A 5 -0.96 13.97 7.06
N GLU A 6 -1.20 15.26 6.84
CA GLU A 6 -2.54 15.84 6.90
C GLU A 6 -3.42 15.32 5.76
N PHE A 7 -2.86 15.23 4.55
CA PHE A 7 -3.55 14.64 3.41
C PHE A 7 -3.91 13.17 3.69
N ASN A 8 -2.98 12.38 4.19
CA ASN A 8 -3.23 10.98 4.52
C ASN A 8 -4.29 10.84 5.61
N ARG A 9 -4.26 11.69 6.63
CA ARG A 9 -5.27 11.70 7.68
C ARG A 9 -6.67 11.94 7.12
N SER A 10 -6.80 12.89 6.22
CA SER A 10 -8.07 13.20 5.56
C SER A 10 -8.61 11.99 4.80
N VAL A 11 -7.75 11.30 4.04
CA VAL A 11 -8.15 10.09 3.31
C VAL A 11 -8.55 8.97 4.26
N VAL A 12 -7.81 8.78 5.34
CA VAL A 12 -8.10 7.76 6.36
C VAL A 12 -9.47 8.02 7.01
N GLU A 13 -9.75 9.28 7.38
CA GLU A 13 -11.01 9.65 8.00
C GLU A 13 -12.18 9.40 7.05
N GLU A 14 -12.03 9.79 5.79
CA GLU A 14 -13.06 9.56 4.78
C GLU A 14 -13.30 8.07 4.55
N PHE A 15 -12.22 7.29 4.45
CA PHE A 15 -12.30 5.84 4.29
C PHE A 15 -13.11 5.20 5.43
N ARG A 16 -12.80 5.54 6.66
CA ARG A 16 -13.46 4.98 7.85
C ARG A 16 -14.91 5.42 7.96
N ALA A 17 -15.21 6.65 7.58
CA ALA A 17 -16.58 7.17 7.63
C ALA A 17 -17.49 6.55 6.56
N ASN A 18 -16.93 6.05 5.45
CA ASN A 18 -17.68 5.59 4.28
C ASN A 18 -17.39 4.15 3.90
N GLU A 19 -16.92 3.33 4.84
CA GLU A 19 -16.67 1.90 4.64
C GLU A 19 -15.77 1.61 3.44
N GLY A 20 -14.70 2.39 3.30
CA GLY A 20 -13.70 2.21 2.27
C GLY A 20 -13.90 3.01 1.00
N LYS A 21 -14.97 3.79 0.91
CA LYS A 21 -15.22 4.65 -0.24
C LYS A 21 -14.62 6.03 -0.02
N VAL A 22 -13.83 6.48 -0.97
CA VAL A 22 -13.17 7.79 -0.90
C VAL A 22 -13.47 8.61 -2.16
N THR A 23 -13.31 9.93 -2.04
CA THR A 23 -13.53 10.88 -3.13
C THR A 23 -12.19 11.52 -3.54
N GLY A 24 -12.25 12.52 -4.41
CA GLY A 24 -11.05 13.22 -4.86
C GLY A 24 -10.20 12.37 -5.78
N MET A 25 -8.88 12.46 -5.63
CA MET A 25 -7.93 11.81 -6.53
C MET A 25 -7.99 10.28 -6.46
N PHE A 26 -8.54 9.71 -5.38
CA PHE A 26 -8.67 8.26 -5.22
C PHE A 26 -10.09 7.75 -5.46
N ALA A 27 -11.00 8.60 -5.95
CA ALA A 27 -12.39 8.20 -6.17
C ALA A 27 -12.48 6.98 -7.10
N GLY A 28 -13.21 5.95 -6.66
CA GLY A 28 -13.39 4.71 -7.42
C GLY A 28 -12.21 3.75 -7.38
N ALA A 29 -11.07 4.12 -6.78
CA ALA A 29 -9.92 3.22 -6.66
C ALA A 29 -10.12 2.22 -5.52
N PRO A 30 -9.62 0.97 -5.67
CA PRO A 30 -9.65 0.01 -4.56
C PRO A 30 -8.61 0.44 -3.51
N MET A 31 -9.11 0.92 -2.36
CA MET A 31 -8.27 1.44 -1.30
C MET A 31 -8.19 0.50 -0.11
N ILE A 32 -7.03 0.50 0.54
CA ILE A 32 -6.74 -0.26 1.74
C ILE A 32 -6.04 0.67 2.73
N LEU A 33 -6.34 0.52 4.02
CA LEU A 33 -5.57 1.16 5.07
C LEU A 33 -4.68 0.12 5.71
N VAL A 34 -3.39 0.42 5.84
CA VAL A 34 -2.43 -0.45 6.53
C VAL A 34 -1.85 0.32 7.70
N THR A 35 -2.06 -0.19 8.92
CA THR A 35 -1.45 0.35 10.12
C THR A 35 -0.17 -0.45 10.39
N HIS A 36 0.95 0.25 10.41
CA HIS A 36 2.28 -0.33 10.53
C HIS A 36 3.09 0.40 11.60
N ARG A 37 4.21 -0.19 12.02
CA ARG A 37 5.07 0.39 13.06
C ARG A 37 6.36 0.91 12.45
N GLY A 38 6.78 2.09 12.90
CA GLY A 38 8.03 2.70 12.48
C GLY A 38 9.23 1.81 12.76
N ALA A 39 10.12 1.67 11.77
CA ALA A 39 11.30 0.80 11.86
C ALA A 39 12.23 1.22 13.01
N LYS A 40 12.31 2.51 13.31
CA LYS A 40 13.18 3.05 14.35
C LYS A 40 12.40 3.45 15.61
N SER A 41 11.26 4.11 15.44
CA SER A 41 10.51 4.69 16.56
C SER A 41 9.53 3.71 17.22
N GLY A 42 9.08 2.69 16.50
CA GLY A 42 8.03 1.79 16.96
C GLY A 42 6.64 2.41 17.02
N LYS A 43 6.50 3.66 16.60
CA LYS A 43 5.20 4.35 16.58
C LYS A 43 4.32 3.79 15.49
N GLU A 44 3.00 3.80 15.72
CA GLU A 44 2.04 3.36 14.73
C GLU A 44 1.72 4.46 13.72
N TYR A 45 1.65 4.07 12.46
CA TYR A 45 1.24 4.93 11.35
C TYR A 45 0.20 4.19 10.52
N THR A 46 -0.76 4.93 9.96
CA THR A 46 -1.75 4.35 9.06
C THR A 46 -1.60 5.00 7.68
N SER A 47 -1.37 4.17 6.67
CA SER A 47 -1.17 4.61 5.29
C SER A 47 -2.33 4.18 4.40
N PRO A 48 -2.97 5.10 3.65
CA PRO A 48 -3.95 4.75 2.63
C PRO A 48 -3.22 4.41 1.34
N LEU A 49 -3.53 3.25 0.78
CA LEU A 49 -2.86 2.72 -0.42
C LEU A 49 -3.89 2.11 -1.37
N VAL A 50 -3.56 2.02 -2.65
CA VAL A 50 -4.33 1.20 -3.59
C VAL A 50 -3.81 -0.23 -3.53
N TYR A 51 -4.69 -1.20 -3.82
CA TYR A 51 -4.32 -2.61 -3.73
C TYR A 51 -4.95 -3.42 -4.86
N THR A 52 -4.43 -4.64 -5.06
CA THR A 52 -5.08 -5.69 -5.83
C THR A 52 -5.18 -6.93 -4.94
N ARG A 53 -5.92 -7.93 -5.40
CA ARG A 53 -6.05 -9.18 -4.67
C ARG A 53 -5.33 -10.30 -5.40
N ASP A 54 -4.77 -11.23 -4.62
CA ASP A 54 -4.21 -12.48 -5.11
C ASP A 54 -4.80 -13.58 -4.22
N GLY A 55 -5.89 -14.20 -4.67
CA GLY A 55 -6.66 -15.11 -3.83
C GLY A 55 -7.22 -14.37 -2.61
N ASP A 56 -6.88 -14.84 -1.41
CA ASP A 56 -7.30 -14.22 -0.16
C ASP A 56 -6.33 -13.14 0.32
N ALA A 57 -5.19 -12.99 -0.33
CA ALA A 57 -4.20 -11.99 0.03
C ALA A 57 -4.47 -10.65 -0.64
N HIS A 58 -4.04 -9.57 0.00
CA HIS A 58 -4.08 -8.22 -0.55
C HIS A 58 -2.66 -7.81 -0.94
N VAL A 59 -2.51 -7.18 -2.10
CA VAL A 59 -1.19 -6.84 -2.67
C VAL A 59 -1.06 -5.34 -2.81
N ILE A 60 0.03 -4.78 -2.31
CA ILE A 60 0.34 -3.35 -2.42
C ILE A 60 1.71 -3.18 -3.07
N ILE A 61 1.89 -2.06 -3.78
CA ILE A 61 3.08 -1.79 -4.57
C ILE A 61 3.80 -0.58 -3.99
N ALA A 62 5.08 -0.73 -3.67
CA ALA A 62 5.90 0.33 -3.07
C ALA A 62 6.49 1.26 -4.13
N SER A 63 5.63 1.81 -4.99
CA SER A 63 6.05 2.63 -6.14
C SER A 63 6.49 4.03 -5.75
N LYS A 64 5.82 4.64 -4.77
CA LYS A 64 6.04 6.05 -4.37
C LYS A 64 6.04 6.98 -5.61
N GLY A 65 5.13 6.73 -6.57
CA GLY A 65 5.03 7.51 -7.80
C GLY A 65 6.25 7.45 -8.72
N GLY A 66 7.11 6.43 -8.58
CA GLY A 66 8.35 6.27 -9.34
C GLY A 66 9.52 7.04 -8.75
N ALA A 67 9.45 7.42 -7.46
CA ALA A 67 10.55 8.07 -6.77
C ALA A 67 11.79 7.17 -6.70
N PRO A 68 13.00 7.74 -6.55
CA PRO A 68 14.24 6.94 -6.56
C PRO A 68 14.45 6.09 -5.31
N ASP A 69 13.69 6.32 -4.25
CA ASP A 69 13.79 5.59 -2.98
C ASP A 69 12.45 4.93 -2.62
N ASP A 70 12.51 3.92 -1.74
CA ASP A 70 11.32 3.23 -1.28
C ASP A 70 10.52 4.09 -0.30
N PRO A 71 9.18 3.93 -0.25
CA PRO A 71 8.38 4.65 0.73
C PRO A 71 8.68 4.18 2.15
N GLN A 72 8.50 5.07 3.12
CA GLN A 72 8.79 4.76 4.53
C GLN A 72 7.95 3.58 5.04
N TRP A 73 6.69 3.46 4.60
CA TRP A 73 5.84 2.36 5.04
C TRP A 73 6.41 0.99 4.63
N PHE A 74 7.09 0.93 3.49
CA PHE A 74 7.75 -0.31 3.05
C PHE A 74 8.88 -0.69 4.02
N ARG A 75 9.73 0.27 4.37
CA ARG A 75 10.80 0.04 5.34
C ARG A 75 10.27 -0.38 6.70
N ASN A 76 9.16 0.22 7.12
CA ASN A 76 8.50 -0.12 8.37
C ASN A 76 8.00 -1.57 8.35
N MET A 77 7.39 -2.01 7.25
CA MET A 77 6.87 -3.37 7.14
C MET A 77 7.96 -4.43 7.02
N VAL A 78 9.11 -4.08 6.43
CA VAL A 78 10.27 -4.99 6.40
C VAL A 78 10.80 -5.22 7.82
N ALA A 79 10.90 -4.16 8.61
CA ALA A 79 11.37 -4.24 9.98
C ALA A 79 10.34 -4.87 10.92
N ASN A 80 9.04 -4.56 10.73
CA ASN A 80 7.94 -5.00 11.58
C ASN A 80 6.80 -5.53 10.69
N PRO A 81 6.83 -6.81 10.29
CA PRO A 81 5.90 -7.34 9.31
C PRO A 81 4.47 -7.54 9.79
N ASP A 82 4.23 -7.51 11.09
CA ASP A 82 2.87 -7.63 11.62
C ASP A 82 2.15 -6.29 11.50
N VAL A 83 1.03 -6.28 10.77
CA VAL A 83 0.27 -5.06 10.45
C VAL A 83 -1.21 -5.28 10.71
N THR A 84 -1.96 -4.18 10.72
CA THR A 84 -3.43 -4.22 10.76
C THR A 84 -3.94 -3.65 9.45
N VAL A 85 -4.90 -4.34 8.86
CA VAL A 85 -5.45 -4.00 7.54
C VAL A 85 -6.92 -3.64 7.67
N GLU A 86 -7.33 -2.59 6.96
CA GLU A 86 -8.74 -2.19 6.84
C GLU A 86 -9.11 -2.15 5.36
N VAL A 87 -10.12 -2.94 4.97
CA VAL A 87 -10.65 -3.01 3.61
C VAL A 87 -12.17 -2.95 3.70
N GLY A 88 -12.79 -1.98 3.04
CA GLY A 88 -14.23 -1.78 3.16
C GLY A 88 -14.61 -1.55 4.62
N ALA A 89 -15.48 -2.38 5.14
CA ALA A 89 -15.90 -2.35 6.56
C ALA A 89 -15.13 -3.34 7.44
N GLU A 90 -14.22 -4.13 6.85
CA GLU A 90 -13.45 -5.12 7.60
C GLU A 90 -12.15 -4.56 8.16
N LYS A 91 -11.76 -5.06 9.33
CA LYS A 91 -10.47 -4.76 9.96
C LYS A 91 -9.91 -6.08 10.50
N PHE A 92 -8.68 -6.41 10.14
CA PHE A 92 -8.06 -7.66 10.53
C PHE A 92 -6.53 -7.55 10.61
N ALA A 93 -5.94 -8.46 11.38
CA ALA A 93 -4.49 -8.57 11.45
C ALA A 93 -3.94 -9.30 10.23
N ALA A 94 -2.78 -8.89 9.76
CA ALA A 94 -2.10 -9.48 8.62
C ALA A 94 -0.58 -9.45 8.81
N ARG A 95 0.11 -10.25 8.01
CA ARG A 95 1.57 -10.26 7.97
C ARG A 95 2.03 -9.84 6.57
N ALA A 96 2.91 -8.85 6.53
CA ALA A 96 3.49 -8.35 5.29
C ALA A 96 4.65 -9.25 4.84
N ARG A 97 4.67 -9.61 3.56
CA ARG A 97 5.72 -10.42 2.95
C ARG A 97 6.14 -9.76 1.64
N VAL A 98 7.44 -9.61 1.43
CA VAL A 98 7.95 -9.06 0.17
C VAL A 98 7.99 -10.18 -0.88
N ALA A 99 7.28 -9.97 -2.00
CA ALA A 99 7.29 -10.92 -3.11
C ALA A 99 8.62 -10.79 -3.87
N GLU A 100 9.12 -11.91 -4.39
CA GLU A 100 10.40 -11.96 -5.09
C GLU A 100 10.26 -12.73 -6.40
N GLY A 101 11.18 -12.46 -7.35
CA GLY A 101 11.30 -13.19 -8.60
C GLY A 101 10.03 -13.17 -9.43
N ALA A 102 9.61 -14.34 -9.91
CA ALA A 102 8.46 -14.49 -10.80
C ALA A 102 7.13 -14.09 -10.11
N GLU A 103 7.01 -14.33 -8.81
CA GLU A 103 5.81 -13.91 -8.06
C GLU A 103 5.71 -12.38 -8.05
N ARG A 104 6.80 -11.69 -7.77
CA ARG A 104 6.84 -10.23 -7.81
C ARG A 104 6.41 -9.71 -9.17
N ASP A 105 6.96 -10.25 -10.25
CA ASP A 105 6.68 -9.79 -11.61
C ASP A 105 5.23 -10.04 -12.00
N ARG A 106 4.68 -11.18 -11.62
CA ARG A 106 3.28 -11.52 -11.87
C ARG A 106 2.33 -10.55 -11.16
N LEU A 107 2.61 -10.27 -9.89
CA LEU A 107 1.77 -9.38 -9.08
C LEU A 107 1.88 -7.92 -9.53
N PHE A 108 3.07 -7.47 -9.88
CA PHE A 108 3.26 -6.13 -10.42
C PHE A 108 2.48 -5.97 -11.74
N ARG A 109 2.56 -6.97 -12.62
CA ARG A 109 1.84 -6.93 -13.90
C ARG A 109 0.34 -6.87 -13.69
N ALA A 110 -0.19 -7.63 -12.73
CA ALA A 110 -1.61 -7.61 -12.42
C ALA A 110 -2.07 -6.21 -11.97
N GLN A 111 -1.28 -5.54 -11.12
CA GLN A 111 -1.58 -4.18 -10.69
C GLN A 111 -1.51 -3.19 -11.85
N ALA A 112 -0.48 -3.28 -12.67
CA ALA A 112 -0.30 -2.38 -13.81
C ALA A 112 -1.36 -2.59 -14.90
N ASP A 113 -1.85 -3.81 -15.07
CA ASP A 113 -2.95 -4.09 -15.99
C ASP A 113 -4.25 -3.44 -15.51
N ALA A 114 -4.49 -3.44 -14.20
CA ALA A 114 -5.64 -2.78 -13.60
C ALA A 114 -5.47 -1.25 -13.55
N MET A 115 -4.27 -0.78 -13.33
CA MET A 115 -3.94 0.63 -13.18
C MET A 115 -2.65 0.95 -13.96
N PRO A 116 -2.75 1.35 -15.26
CA PRO A 116 -1.59 1.51 -16.13
C PRO A 116 -0.54 2.53 -15.66
N ASN A 117 -0.89 3.45 -14.77
CA ASN A 117 0.07 4.41 -14.21
C ASN A 117 1.21 3.74 -13.45
N PHE A 118 1.07 2.49 -13.01
CA PHE A 118 2.17 1.76 -12.37
C PHE A 118 3.29 1.41 -13.36
N ASP A 119 2.98 1.17 -14.63
CA ASP A 119 4.01 1.03 -15.66
C ASP A 119 4.80 2.33 -15.84
N GLU A 120 4.12 3.48 -15.79
CA GLU A 120 4.80 4.78 -15.86
C GLU A 120 5.73 4.98 -14.67
N TYR A 121 5.31 4.59 -13.46
CA TYR A 121 6.16 4.68 -12.28
C TYR A 121 7.43 3.85 -12.44
N ALA A 122 7.32 2.65 -13.02
CA ALA A 122 8.47 1.78 -13.25
C ALA A 122 9.48 2.40 -14.23
N THR A 123 9.04 3.23 -15.17
CA THR A 123 9.93 3.89 -16.13
C THR A 123 10.66 5.10 -15.54
N LYS A 124 10.16 5.65 -14.42
CA LYS A 124 10.73 6.84 -13.77
C LYS A 124 11.86 6.54 -12.81
N THR A 125 12.11 5.28 -12.51
CA THR A 125 13.15 4.88 -11.56
C THR A 125 13.94 3.68 -12.10
N THR A 126 15.22 3.58 -11.69
CA THR A 126 16.05 2.43 -12.01
C THR A 126 15.97 1.33 -10.96
N ARG A 127 15.37 1.62 -9.79
CA ARG A 127 15.20 0.61 -8.75
C ARG A 127 14.09 -0.37 -9.12
N THR A 128 14.20 -1.59 -8.61
CA THR A 128 13.10 -2.56 -8.70
C THR A 128 12.04 -2.18 -7.67
N ILE A 129 10.84 -1.86 -8.13
CA ILE A 129 9.76 -1.45 -7.24
C ILE A 129 9.27 -2.68 -6.46
N PRO A 130 9.33 -2.65 -5.10
CA PRO A 130 8.88 -3.79 -4.30
C PRO A 130 7.38 -4.04 -4.37
N VAL A 131 7.03 -5.31 -4.29
CA VAL A 131 5.64 -5.77 -4.19
C VAL A 131 5.47 -6.46 -2.84
N VAL A 132 4.48 -6.02 -2.07
CA VAL A 132 4.22 -6.55 -0.72
C VAL A 132 2.90 -7.30 -0.71
N VAL A 133 2.93 -8.52 -0.19
CA VAL A 133 1.75 -9.37 -0.04
C VAL A 133 1.32 -9.33 1.42
N LEU A 134 0.06 -8.99 1.67
CA LEU A 134 -0.53 -8.91 3.01
C LEU A 134 -1.39 -10.16 3.21
N GLU A 135 -0.91 -11.06 4.03
CA GLU A 135 -1.58 -12.33 4.32
C GLU A 135 -2.28 -12.26 5.66
N ARG A 136 -3.59 -12.53 5.68
CA ARG A 136 -4.38 -12.52 6.92
C ARG A 136 -3.87 -13.56 7.90
N THR A 137 -3.67 -13.16 9.14
CA THR A 137 -3.21 -14.06 10.21
C THR A 137 -4.36 -14.58 11.05
#